data_76bc0dac6f822f56d4eae99f36868537
#
_entry.id   76bc0dac6f822f56d4eae99f36868537
#
_cell.length_a   1.000
_cell.length_b   1.000
_cell.length_c   1.000
_cell.angle_alpha   90.00
_cell.angle_beta   90.00
_cell.angle_gamma   90.00
#
_symmetry.space_group_name_H-M   'P 1'
#
loop_
_entity.id
_entity.type
_entity.pdbx_description
1 polymer ?
#
loop_
_entity_poly.entity_id
_entity_poly.type
_entity_poly.pdbx_seq_one_letter_code
_entity_poly.pdbx_strand_id
1 'polypeptide(L)'
;MEIRTCKKCGFILGTRPNSKDVGGVCLACLNKDRKHGINWEERQKWLTQFIQDNKNADSKWECVVGVSGGKDSCTIVKRLIEHHGVKNPLLVHVCDEFTPSEAGIANLDNLVKTYDLDLLNFRCAPQTFVKETRKSFFEKLHPLEWVEKQIYAKPLETAKAFGIPIVFMGENPAFEYGESETCEIFHPASDGSTKIIYFGSIWPYSNADSLAQAQSMGFRTLSDFDDWQRQGSADDFTQIDSKGYMIQLWTKFIKFGFQRVSDVACRFVREGVLTKEQAGQMIKDSDWICDPLAKKDFCRAIKITEKEFDETIDKFANTDILVKDANGHWRRKDLI
;
A
#
# COMPACT_ATOMS: atom_id res chain seq x y z
N MET A 1 9.03 25.10 -13.39
CA MET A 1 10.00 23.96 -13.29
C MET A 1 9.78 23.01 -14.44
N GLU A 2 10.83 22.53 -15.11
CA GLU A 2 10.69 21.50 -16.16
C GLU A 2 10.33 20.16 -15.49
N ILE A 3 9.23 19.54 -15.91
CA ILE A 3 8.77 18.26 -15.38
C ILE A 3 9.57 17.15 -16.06
N ARG A 4 10.37 16.43 -15.28
CA ARG A 4 11.17 15.29 -15.77
C ARG A 4 10.46 13.97 -15.46
N THR A 5 10.59 13.00 -16.36
CA THR A 5 10.06 11.65 -16.17
C THR A 5 11.15 10.58 -16.35
N CYS A 6 10.97 9.45 -15.70
CA CYS A 6 11.88 8.31 -15.80
C CYS A 6 11.97 7.79 -17.22
N LYS A 7 13.20 7.68 -17.74
CA LYS A 7 13.46 7.19 -19.10
C LYS A 7 12.95 5.75 -19.33
N LYS A 8 12.92 4.91 -18.27
CA LYS A 8 12.45 3.52 -18.37
C LYS A 8 10.93 3.38 -18.19
N CYS A 9 10.33 3.93 -17.12
CA CYS A 9 8.93 3.66 -16.78
C CYS A 9 7.97 4.86 -16.90
N GLY A 10 8.46 6.08 -17.16
CA GLY A 10 7.62 7.27 -17.28
C GLY A 10 7.23 7.93 -15.95
N PHE A 11 7.62 7.41 -14.78
CA PHE A 11 7.30 8.01 -13.49
C PHE A 11 7.90 9.41 -13.35
N ILE A 12 7.15 10.35 -12.78
CA ILE A 12 7.61 11.73 -12.54
C ILE A 12 8.81 11.73 -11.57
N LEU A 13 9.82 12.54 -11.87
CA LEU A 13 11.07 12.60 -11.11
C LEU A 13 11.21 13.92 -10.35
N GLY A 14 11.79 13.83 -9.14
CA GLY A 14 12.20 15.00 -8.34
C GLY A 14 11.07 15.71 -7.62
N THR A 15 9.85 15.23 -7.68
CA THR A 15 8.68 15.83 -7.00
C THR A 15 8.34 15.16 -5.68
N ARG A 16 8.59 13.86 -5.55
CA ARG A 16 8.38 13.10 -4.31
C ARG A 16 9.59 13.26 -3.38
N PRO A 17 9.39 13.61 -2.09
CA PRO A 17 10.46 13.57 -1.11
C PRO A 17 11.13 12.18 -1.05
N ASN A 18 12.44 12.16 -0.84
CA ASN A 18 13.27 10.95 -0.73
C ASN A 18 13.34 10.07 -1.99
N SER A 19 12.62 10.38 -3.08
CA SER A 19 12.79 9.66 -4.34
C SER A 19 14.13 10.05 -4.99
N LYS A 20 14.84 9.04 -5.51
CA LYS A 20 16.15 9.21 -6.14
C LYS A 20 16.08 8.79 -7.61
N ASP A 21 16.90 9.45 -8.42
CA ASP A 21 17.16 9.03 -9.81
C ASP A 21 18.66 9.11 -10.13
N VAL A 22 19.09 8.28 -11.07
CA VAL A 22 20.45 8.28 -11.61
C VAL A 22 20.35 8.39 -13.13
N GLY A 23 20.90 9.45 -13.68
CA GLY A 23 20.88 9.68 -15.13
C GLY A 23 19.48 9.75 -15.76
N GLY A 24 18.46 10.16 -15.00
CA GLY A 24 17.06 10.23 -15.43
C GLY A 24 16.34 8.88 -15.38
N VAL A 25 16.86 7.89 -14.65
CA VAL A 25 16.20 6.61 -14.35
C VAL A 25 15.89 6.56 -12.87
N CYS A 26 14.61 6.37 -12.49
CA CYS A 26 14.22 6.28 -11.08
C CYS A 26 14.85 5.08 -10.38
N LEU A 27 15.14 5.21 -9.09
CA LEU A 27 15.78 4.16 -8.32
C LEU A 27 14.93 2.87 -8.27
N ALA A 28 13.60 2.96 -8.32
CA ALA A 28 12.73 1.79 -8.40
C ALA A 28 12.97 0.95 -9.69
N CYS A 29 13.30 1.59 -10.83
CA CYS A 29 13.70 0.89 -12.05
C CYS A 29 15.09 0.26 -11.92
N LEU A 30 16.02 0.89 -11.23
CA LEU A 30 17.34 0.34 -10.94
C LEU A 30 17.25 -0.82 -9.94
N ASN A 31 16.37 -0.71 -8.97
CA ASN A 31 16.12 -1.78 -7.99
C ASN A 31 15.49 -3.04 -8.63
N LYS A 32 14.68 -2.87 -9.69
CA LYS A 32 14.25 -4.04 -10.48
C LYS A 32 15.44 -4.84 -10.99
N ASP A 33 16.45 -4.16 -11.55
CA ASP A 33 17.64 -4.83 -12.06
C ASP A 33 18.45 -5.46 -10.89
N ARG A 34 18.53 -4.80 -9.73
CA ARG A 34 19.17 -5.32 -8.52
C ARG A 34 18.51 -6.58 -7.94
N LYS A 35 17.19 -6.75 -8.14
CA LYS A 35 16.46 -7.97 -7.74
C LYS A 35 17.03 -9.25 -8.36
N HIS A 36 17.60 -9.16 -9.57
CA HIS A 36 18.23 -10.32 -10.22
C HIS A 36 19.50 -10.81 -9.50
N GLY A 37 20.16 -9.95 -8.71
CA GLY A 37 21.31 -10.32 -7.89
C GLY A 37 20.97 -10.88 -6.51
N ILE A 38 19.69 -10.95 -6.14
CA ILE A 38 19.24 -11.47 -4.84
C ILE A 38 19.02 -12.98 -4.96
N ASN A 39 19.64 -13.75 -4.07
CA ASN A 39 19.36 -15.18 -3.95
C ASN A 39 18.07 -15.42 -3.16
N TRP A 40 16.94 -15.42 -3.87
CA TRP A 40 15.62 -15.59 -3.26
C TRP A 40 15.43 -16.95 -2.60
N GLU A 41 15.99 -18.00 -3.18
CA GLU A 41 15.88 -19.35 -2.62
C GLU A 41 16.61 -19.45 -1.27
N GLU A 42 17.77 -18.84 -1.15
CA GLU A 42 18.50 -18.76 0.11
C GLU A 42 17.72 -17.95 1.17
N ARG A 43 17.12 -16.82 0.79
CA ARG A 43 16.28 -16.03 1.68
C ARG A 43 15.04 -16.79 2.18
N GLN A 44 14.43 -17.58 1.31
CA GLN A 44 13.28 -18.43 1.67
C GLN A 44 13.68 -19.56 2.63
N LYS A 45 14.80 -20.23 2.36
CA LYS A 45 15.36 -21.26 3.27
C LYS A 45 15.72 -20.64 4.62
N TRP A 46 16.37 -19.47 4.59
CA TRP A 46 16.70 -18.72 5.79
C TRP A 46 15.43 -18.39 6.60
N LEU A 47 14.37 -17.92 5.96
CA LEU A 47 13.12 -17.59 6.68
C LEU A 47 12.52 -18.81 7.34
N THR A 48 12.47 -19.95 6.64
CA THR A 48 11.94 -21.21 7.23
C THR A 48 12.72 -21.60 8.49
N GLN A 49 14.05 -21.56 8.44
CA GLN A 49 14.89 -21.85 9.60
C GLN A 49 14.70 -20.78 10.70
N PHE A 50 14.68 -19.50 10.33
CA PHE A 50 14.50 -18.39 11.27
C PHE A 50 13.20 -18.52 12.07
N ILE A 51 12.09 -18.90 11.43
CA ILE A 51 10.81 -19.13 12.11
C ILE A 51 10.95 -20.28 13.11
N GLN A 52 11.58 -21.39 12.74
CA GLN A 52 11.77 -22.54 13.64
C GLN A 52 12.62 -22.21 14.86
N ASP A 53 13.69 -21.44 14.66
CA ASP A 53 14.65 -21.09 15.71
C ASP A 53 14.11 -20.03 16.69
N ASN A 54 13.13 -19.20 16.25
CA ASN A 54 12.65 -18.06 17.02
C ASN A 54 11.20 -18.21 17.50
N LYS A 55 10.46 -19.26 17.13
CA LYS A 55 9.09 -19.44 17.63
C LYS A 55 9.07 -19.64 19.15
N ASN A 56 8.11 -18.99 19.79
CA ASN A 56 7.88 -19.21 21.23
C ASN A 56 7.01 -20.44 21.44
N ALA A 57 7.56 -21.50 22.07
CA ALA A 57 6.84 -22.74 22.32
C ALA A 57 5.63 -22.57 23.25
N ASP A 58 5.64 -21.55 24.11
CA ASP A 58 4.55 -21.27 25.06
C ASP A 58 3.44 -20.39 24.42
N SER A 59 3.66 -19.87 23.21
CA SER A 59 2.65 -19.09 22.48
C SER A 59 1.77 -19.98 21.61
N LYS A 60 0.46 -19.73 21.62
CA LYS A 60 -0.49 -20.34 20.67
C LYS A 60 -0.12 -19.98 19.22
N TRP A 61 0.38 -18.77 18.99
CA TRP A 61 0.66 -18.23 17.65
C TRP A 61 2.16 -18.15 17.39
N GLU A 62 2.58 -18.55 16.21
CA GLU A 62 3.99 -18.58 15.81
C GLU A 62 4.49 -17.23 15.31
N CYS A 63 3.62 -16.41 14.72
CA CYS A 63 3.92 -15.07 14.24
C CYS A 63 2.64 -14.21 14.17
N VAL A 64 2.83 -12.90 14.01
CA VAL A 64 1.77 -11.95 13.69
C VAL A 64 1.89 -11.54 12.22
N VAL A 65 0.76 -11.41 11.53
CA VAL A 65 0.69 -10.87 10.16
C VAL A 65 -0.27 -9.69 10.13
N GLY A 66 0.22 -8.53 9.73
CA GLY A 66 -0.64 -7.38 9.43
C GLY A 66 -1.43 -7.62 8.15
N VAL A 67 -2.76 -7.57 8.21
CA VAL A 67 -3.64 -7.88 7.08
C VAL A 67 -4.66 -6.78 6.83
N SER A 68 -5.05 -6.60 5.57
CA SER A 68 -6.12 -5.68 5.15
C SER A 68 -7.23 -6.36 4.33
N GLY A 69 -7.06 -7.63 3.99
CA GLY A 69 -7.89 -8.31 3.00
C GLY A 69 -7.45 -8.06 1.55
N GLY A 70 -6.39 -7.28 1.34
CA GLY A 70 -5.77 -7.10 0.03
C GLY A 70 -4.95 -8.29 -0.43
N LYS A 71 -4.69 -8.39 -1.74
CA LYS A 71 -3.95 -9.51 -2.37
C LYS A 71 -2.59 -9.80 -1.72
N ASP A 72 -1.90 -8.77 -1.26
CA ASP A 72 -0.55 -8.92 -0.68
C ASP A 72 -0.61 -9.64 0.67
N SER A 73 -1.54 -9.27 1.55
CA SER A 73 -1.75 -9.97 2.82
C SER A 73 -2.19 -11.42 2.62
N CYS A 74 -3.07 -11.68 1.64
CA CYS A 74 -3.48 -13.04 1.26
C CYS A 74 -2.27 -13.88 0.83
N THR A 75 -1.41 -13.32 -0.03
CA THR A 75 -0.21 -13.99 -0.54
C THR A 75 0.79 -14.29 0.58
N ILE A 76 0.99 -13.36 1.52
CA ILE A 76 1.89 -13.55 2.66
C ILE A 76 1.41 -14.72 3.51
N VAL A 77 0.14 -14.71 3.91
CA VAL A 77 -0.43 -15.78 4.76
C VAL A 77 -0.34 -17.13 4.05
N LYS A 78 -0.73 -17.20 2.77
CA LYS A 78 -0.60 -18.42 1.96
C LYS A 78 0.81 -18.97 1.98
N ARG A 79 1.81 -18.13 1.68
CA ARG A 79 3.22 -18.58 1.63
C ARG A 79 3.78 -18.96 3.00
N LEU A 80 3.40 -18.25 4.05
CA LEU A 80 3.80 -18.63 5.41
C LEU A 80 3.30 -20.03 5.78
N ILE A 81 2.06 -20.35 5.45
CA ILE A 81 1.45 -21.64 5.75
C ILE A 81 1.98 -22.73 4.81
N GLU A 82 1.88 -22.52 3.50
CA GLU A 82 2.12 -23.58 2.52
C GLU A 82 3.61 -23.81 2.21
N HIS A 83 4.46 -22.77 2.30
CA HIS A 83 5.89 -22.90 1.99
C HIS A 83 6.80 -22.89 3.20
N HIS A 84 6.43 -22.14 4.26
CA HIS A 84 7.27 -22.03 5.46
C HIS A 84 6.77 -22.87 6.64
N GLY A 85 5.63 -23.55 6.49
CA GLY A 85 5.09 -24.48 7.47
C GLY A 85 4.57 -23.84 8.77
N VAL A 86 4.25 -22.55 8.72
CA VAL A 86 3.58 -21.84 9.83
C VAL A 86 2.17 -22.43 9.99
N LYS A 87 1.81 -22.82 11.22
CA LYS A 87 0.51 -23.46 11.49
C LYS A 87 -0.52 -22.45 11.97
N ASN A 88 -0.13 -21.56 12.87
CA ASN A 88 -1.01 -20.64 13.56
C ASN A 88 -0.48 -19.18 13.50
N PRO A 89 -0.54 -18.48 12.35
CA PRO A 89 -0.30 -17.05 12.33
C PRO A 89 -1.50 -16.30 12.97
N LEU A 90 -1.23 -15.31 13.82
CA LEU A 90 -2.25 -14.38 14.29
C LEU A 90 -2.39 -13.24 13.31
N LEU A 91 -3.58 -13.07 12.74
CA LEU A 91 -3.87 -11.97 11.84
C LEU A 91 -4.25 -10.72 12.64
N VAL A 92 -3.72 -9.56 12.25
CA VAL A 92 -4.06 -8.27 12.87
C VAL A 92 -4.50 -7.30 11.79
N HIS A 93 -5.76 -6.88 11.85
CA HIS A 93 -6.35 -5.89 10.98
C HIS A 93 -6.58 -4.57 11.71
N VAL A 94 -6.17 -3.45 11.13
CA VAL A 94 -6.43 -2.11 11.65
C VAL A 94 -7.57 -1.48 10.85
N CYS A 95 -8.72 -1.30 11.51
CA CYS A 95 -9.89 -0.69 10.90
C CYS A 95 -9.77 0.84 10.91
N ASP A 96 -10.10 1.47 9.81
CA ASP A 96 -10.40 2.90 9.73
C ASP A 96 -11.92 3.18 9.93
N GLU A 97 -12.35 4.43 9.82
CA GLU A 97 -13.76 4.84 9.93
C GLU A 97 -14.40 5.13 8.56
N PHE A 98 -13.73 4.75 7.47
CA PHE A 98 -14.30 4.83 6.14
C PHE A 98 -15.25 3.67 5.85
N THR A 99 -16.02 3.80 4.78
CA THR A 99 -16.89 2.71 4.33
C THR A 99 -16.03 1.60 3.71
N PRO A 100 -16.00 0.41 4.32
CA PRO A 100 -15.31 -0.72 3.73
C PRO A 100 -15.99 -1.13 2.41
N SER A 101 -15.22 -1.66 1.46
CA SER A 101 -15.81 -2.25 0.25
C SER A 101 -16.30 -3.67 0.51
N GLU A 102 -17.26 -4.14 -0.29
CA GLU A 102 -17.71 -5.54 -0.22
C GLU A 102 -16.55 -6.50 -0.54
N ALA A 103 -15.68 -6.14 -1.49
CA ALA A 103 -14.50 -6.92 -1.83
C ALA A 103 -13.52 -7.04 -0.64
N GLY A 104 -13.23 -5.93 0.06
CA GLY A 104 -12.33 -5.95 1.21
C GLY A 104 -12.87 -6.83 2.36
N ILE A 105 -14.16 -6.70 2.67
CA ILE A 105 -14.83 -7.54 3.68
C ILE A 105 -14.77 -9.02 3.28
N ALA A 106 -15.18 -9.33 2.04
CA ALA A 106 -15.23 -10.71 1.56
C ALA A 106 -13.85 -11.38 1.55
N ASN A 107 -12.82 -10.66 1.14
CA ASN A 107 -11.46 -11.19 1.07
C ASN A 107 -10.85 -11.44 2.46
N LEU A 108 -11.08 -10.53 3.41
CA LEU A 108 -10.61 -10.72 4.79
C LEU A 108 -11.30 -11.92 5.44
N ASP A 109 -12.61 -12.04 5.28
CA ASP A 109 -13.41 -13.17 5.78
C ASP A 109 -12.98 -14.49 5.10
N ASN A 110 -12.77 -14.47 3.78
CA ASN A 110 -12.29 -15.62 3.04
C ASN A 110 -10.89 -16.07 3.52
N LEU A 111 -9.97 -15.14 3.77
CA LEU A 111 -8.62 -15.46 4.28
C LEU A 111 -8.69 -16.19 5.63
N VAL A 112 -9.51 -15.69 6.55
CA VAL A 112 -9.73 -16.29 7.87
C VAL A 112 -10.30 -17.70 7.74
N LYS A 113 -11.35 -17.87 6.92
CA LYS A 113 -12.04 -19.15 6.74
C LYS A 113 -11.19 -20.20 6.00
N THR A 114 -10.42 -19.79 4.99
CA THR A 114 -9.61 -20.72 4.19
C THR A 114 -8.58 -21.47 5.02
N TYR A 115 -8.01 -20.82 6.01
CA TYR A 115 -6.95 -21.40 6.84
C TYR A 115 -7.35 -21.59 8.31
N ASP A 116 -8.61 -21.32 8.69
CA ASP A 116 -9.12 -21.42 10.07
C ASP A 116 -8.25 -20.64 11.08
N LEU A 117 -8.07 -19.33 10.83
CA LEU A 117 -7.15 -18.48 11.57
C LEU A 117 -7.84 -17.53 12.55
N ASP A 118 -7.14 -17.19 13.62
CA ASP A 118 -7.56 -16.11 14.52
C ASP A 118 -7.29 -14.74 13.90
N LEU A 119 -8.26 -13.82 14.00
CA LEU A 119 -8.17 -12.44 13.54
C LEU A 119 -8.47 -11.47 14.69
N LEU A 120 -7.56 -10.54 14.95
CA LEU A 120 -7.79 -9.39 15.80
C LEU A 120 -8.10 -8.16 14.94
N ASN A 121 -9.30 -7.62 15.11
CA ASN A 121 -9.70 -6.34 14.53
C ASN A 121 -9.44 -5.21 15.53
N PHE A 122 -8.47 -4.34 15.22
CA PHE A 122 -8.23 -3.15 16.01
C PHE A 122 -8.98 -1.97 15.39
N ARG A 123 -10.04 -1.52 16.07
CA ARG A 123 -10.74 -0.28 15.72
C ARG A 123 -10.30 0.84 16.63
N CYS A 124 -9.79 1.89 16.05
CA CYS A 124 -9.43 3.12 16.76
C CYS A 124 -10.67 3.79 17.39
N ALA A 125 -10.47 4.57 18.47
CA ALA A 125 -11.54 5.42 18.99
C ALA A 125 -11.99 6.40 17.91
N PRO A 126 -13.29 6.42 17.52
CA PRO A 126 -13.75 7.20 16.35
C PRO A 126 -13.48 8.70 16.46
N GLN A 127 -13.56 9.26 17.66
CA GLN A 127 -13.25 10.69 17.87
C GLN A 127 -11.76 10.99 17.68
N THR A 128 -10.88 10.10 18.10
CA THR A 128 -9.43 10.20 17.87
C THR A 128 -9.12 10.12 16.38
N PHE A 129 -9.71 9.15 15.66
CA PHE A 129 -9.60 9.06 14.22
C PHE A 129 -9.98 10.38 13.54
N VAL A 130 -11.17 10.92 13.83
CA VAL A 130 -11.64 12.19 13.24
C VAL A 130 -10.67 13.33 13.55
N LYS A 131 -10.26 13.48 14.82
CA LYS A 131 -9.35 14.54 15.25
C LYS A 131 -8.00 14.49 14.52
N GLU A 132 -7.36 13.34 14.55
CA GLU A 132 -6.01 13.18 13.98
C GLU A 132 -6.01 13.25 12.45
N THR A 133 -7.03 12.66 11.80
CA THR A 133 -7.19 12.74 10.34
C THR A 133 -7.49 14.17 9.88
N ARG A 134 -8.39 14.89 10.56
CA ARG A 134 -8.64 16.32 10.27
C ARG A 134 -7.38 17.15 10.42
N LYS A 135 -6.65 16.99 11.54
CA LYS A 135 -5.42 17.72 11.80
C LYS A 135 -4.41 17.52 10.67
N SER A 136 -4.09 16.27 10.35
CA SER A 136 -3.08 15.97 9.31
C SER A 136 -3.56 16.32 7.89
N PHE A 137 -4.86 16.26 7.61
CA PHE A 137 -5.43 16.73 6.34
C PHE A 137 -5.25 18.24 6.16
N PHE A 138 -5.70 19.04 7.15
CA PHE A 138 -5.67 20.50 7.04
C PHE A 138 -4.26 21.11 7.19
N GLU A 139 -3.37 20.47 7.95
CA GLU A 139 -2.03 20.99 8.20
C GLU A 139 -0.99 20.52 7.18
N LYS A 140 -1.12 19.30 6.64
CA LYS A 140 -0.07 18.64 5.84
C LYS A 140 -0.55 18.06 4.52
N LEU A 141 -1.85 18.06 4.27
CA LEU A 141 -2.46 17.25 3.21
C LEU A 141 -1.91 15.80 3.19
N HIS A 142 -1.84 15.20 4.39
CA HIS A 142 -1.44 13.80 4.62
C HIS A 142 -2.49 13.14 5.52
N PRO A 143 -3.72 12.93 5.01
CA PRO A 143 -4.89 12.63 5.84
C PRO A 143 -4.72 11.42 6.75
N LEU A 144 -4.05 10.37 6.29
CA LEU A 144 -3.93 9.13 7.04
C LEU A 144 -2.61 8.94 7.79
N GLU A 145 -1.83 10.00 8.02
CA GLU A 145 -0.55 9.92 8.75
C GLU A 145 -0.68 9.16 10.08
N TRP A 146 -1.77 9.39 10.81
CA TRP A 146 -2.00 8.71 12.08
C TRP A 146 -2.43 7.25 11.89
N VAL A 147 -3.31 6.96 10.93
CA VAL A 147 -3.77 5.60 10.62
C VAL A 147 -2.62 4.72 10.14
N GLU A 148 -1.77 5.25 9.25
CA GLU A 148 -0.58 4.55 8.78
C GLU A 148 0.34 4.15 9.94
N LYS A 149 0.51 5.03 10.95
CA LYS A 149 1.24 4.68 12.18
C LYS A 149 0.60 3.52 12.94
N GLN A 150 -0.75 3.45 13.01
CA GLN A 150 -1.44 2.34 13.67
C GLN A 150 -1.27 1.02 12.90
N ILE A 151 -1.30 1.06 11.56
CA ILE A 151 -1.09 -0.13 10.71
C ILE A 151 0.26 -0.81 11.02
N TYR A 152 1.30 -0.03 11.30
CA TYR A 152 2.61 -0.58 11.68
C TYR A 152 2.71 -0.90 13.18
N ALA A 153 2.13 -0.07 14.03
CA ALA A 153 2.28 -0.20 15.48
C ALA A 153 1.45 -1.36 16.04
N LYS A 154 0.20 -1.55 15.59
CA LYS A 154 -0.70 -2.53 16.22
C LYS A 154 -0.27 -3.98 16.05
N PRO A 155 0.21 -4.44 14.89
CA PRO A 155 0.78 -5.79 14.81
C PRO A 155 1.98 -5.99 15.76
N LEU A 156 2.85 -4.98 15.88
CA LEU A 156 4.01 -5.05 16.80
C LEU A 156 3.57 -5.04 18.29
N GLU A 157 2.65 -4.17 18.66
CA GLU A 157 2.09 -4.11 20.02
C GLU A 157 1.41 -5.42 20.39
N THR A 158 0.65 -6.01 19.46
CA THR A 158 -0.01 -7.31 19.61
C THR A 158 1.02 -8.41 19.81
N ALA A 159 2.05 -8.46 18.97
CA ALA A 159 3.12 -9.43 19.08
C ALA A 159 3.80 -9.37 20.46
N LYS A 160 4.14 -8.17 20.93
CA LYS A 160 4.73 -7.98 22.26
C LYS A 160 3.79 -8.39 23.40
N ALA A 161 2.50 -8.04 23.31
CA ALA A 161 1.52 -8.38 24.33
C ALA A 161 1.30 -9.88 24.50
N PHE A 162 1.41 -10.63 23.40
CA PHE A 162 1.24 -12.11 23.41
C PHE A 162 2.57 -12.88 23.42
N GLY A 163 3.70 -12.20 23.55
CA GLY A 163 5.02 -12.86 23.56
C GLY A 163 5.37 -13.53 22.24
N ILE A 164 4.88 -12.99 21.11
CA ILE A 164 5.13 -13.51 19.76
C ILE A 164 6.38 -12.82 19.18
N PRO A 165 7.44 -13.54 18.83
CA PRO A 165 8.72 -12.91 18.48
C PRO A 165 8.81 -12.40 17.05
N ILE A 166 7.85 -12.75 16.16
CA ILE A 166 7.93 -12.47 14.73
C ILE A 166 6.69 -11.76 14.25
N VAL A 167 6.89 -10.65 13.50
CA VAL A 167 5.84 -9.91 12.79
C VAL A 167 6.17 -9.85 11.31
N PHE A 168 5.20 -10.15 10.46
CA PHE A 168 5.32 -10.00 9.01
C PHE A 168 4.56 -8.77 8.51
N MET A 169 5.23 -8.00 7.66
CA MET A 169 4.69 -6.87 6.89
C MET A 169 4.80 -7.17 5.40
N GLY A 170 4.13 -6.37 4.56
CA GLY A 170 4.09 -6.51 3.11
C GLY A 170 5.43 -6.34 2.40
N GLU A 171 5.40 -5.55 1.33
CA GLU A 171 6.62 -5.21 0.59
C GLU A 171 7.59 -4.38 1.43
N ASN A 172 8.85 -4.33 1.00
CA ASN A 172 9.80 -3.33 1.49
C ASN A 172 9.60 -2.02 0.71
N PRO A 173 8.86 -1.03 1.26
CA PRO A 173 8.48 0.15 0.49
C PRO A 173 9.68 1.02 0.11
N ALA A 174 10.70 1.09 0.95
CA ALA A 174 11.90 1.88 0.67
C ALA A 174 12.63 1.37 -0.58
N PHE A 175 12.72 0.05 -0.75
CA PHE A 175 13.32 -0.58 -1.91
C PHE A 175 12.40 -0.54 -3.13
N GLU A 176 11.12 -0.89 -2.98
CA GLU A 176 10.16 -0.99 -4.08
C GLU A 176 9.81 0.36 -4.71
N TYR A 177 9.75 1.42 -3.90
CA TYR A 177 9.46 2.78 -4.37
C TYR A 177 10.70 3.64 -4.63
N GLY A 178 11.91 3.07 -4.46
CA GLY A 178 13.16 3.74 -4.84
C GLY A 178 13.64 4.80 -3.85
N GLU A 179 13.47 4.57 -2.56
CA GLU A 179 14.03 5.38 -1.48
C GLU A 179 15.33 4.78 -0.93
N SER A 180 15.47 3.44 -0.99
CA SER A 180 16.67 2.70 -0.62
C SER A 180 17.24 1.90 -1.80
N GLU A 181 18.54 1.68 -1.80
CA GLU A 181 19.25 0.82 -2.75
C GLU A 181 19.36 -0.62 -2.25
N THR A 182 19.13 -0.84 -0.96
CA THR A 182 19.25 -2.13 -0.30
C THR A 182 17.89 -2.73 0.01
N CYS A 183 17.76 -4.03 -0.23
CA CYS A 183 16.57 -4.81 0.06
C CYS A 183 16.70 -5.43 1.46
N GLU A 184 16.55 -4.59 2.49
CA GLU A 184 16.65 -4.99 3.89
C GLU A 184 15.54 -5.98 4.26
N ILE A 185 15.89 -7.00 5.04
CA ILE A 185 14.92 -8.00 5.51
C ILE A 185 14.10 -7.46 6.69
N PHE A 186 14.79 -6.79 7.62
CA PHE A 186 14.16 -6.32 8.85
C PHE A 186 13.71 -4.86 8.75
N HIS A 187 12.52 -4.61 9.29
CA HIS A 187 12.05 -3.24 9.51
C HIS A 187 12.88 -2.56 10.61
N PRO A 188 13.18 -1.25 10.49
CA PRO A 188 13.96 -0.51 11.49
C PRO A 188 13.40 -0.52 12.94
N ALA A 189 12.10 -0.74 13.10
CA ALA A 189 11.46 -0.89 14.42
C ALA A 189 11.64 -2.26 15.06
N SER A 190 12.36 -3.19 14.43
CA SER A 190 12.72 -4.48 15.03
C SER A 190 13.64 -4.27 16.23
N ASP A 191 13.39 -5.01 17.30
CA ASP A 191 14.21 -4.96 18.52
C ASP A 191 14.71 -6.36 18.96
N GLY A 192 15.28 -6.44 20.17
CA GLY A 192 15.78 -7.71 20.71
C GLY A 192 14.71 -8.75 20.98
N SER A 193 13.46 -8.33 21.24
CA SER A 193 12.35 -9.20 21.60
C SER A 193 11.45 -9.57 20.45
N THR A 194 11.30 -8.67 19.46
CA THR A 194 10.38 -8.86 18.33
C THR A 194 11.02 -8.40 17.03
N LYS A 195 11.05 -9.27 16.03
CA LYS A 195 11.56 -8.98 14.69
C LYS A 195 10.40 -8.73 13.73
N ILE A 196 10.48 -7.60 13.02
CA ILE A 196 9.53 -7.26 11.95
C ILE A 196 10.21 -7.55 10.63
N ILE A 197 9.64 -8.44 9.82
CA ILE A 197 10.19 -8.90 8.55
C ILE A 197 9.37 -8.33 7.40
N TYR A 198 10.03 -7.69 6.45
CA TYR A 198 9.45 -7.35 5.16
C TYR A 198 9.35 -8.61 4.30
N PHE A 199 8.15 -9.11 4.07
CA PHE A 199 7.96 -10.34 3.31
C PHE A 199 8.40 -10.20 1.84
N GLY A 200 8.24 -9.01 1.26
CA GLY A 200 8.75 -8.66 -0.06
C GLY A 200 10.28 -8.62 -0.17
N SER A 201 11.00 -8.75 0.94
CA SER A 201 12.46 -8.96 0.95
C SER A 201 12.85 -10.44 1.04
N ILE A 202 11.90 -11.34 1.18
CA ILE A 202 12.10 -12.80 1.18
C ILE A 202 11.65 -13.42 -0.14
N TRP A 203 10.52 -12.96 -0.66
CA TRP A 203 9.96 -13.34 -1.94
C TRP A 203 9.99 -12.13 -2.88
N PRO A 204 10.37 -12.30 -4.17
CA PRO A 204 10.38 -11.18 -5.10
C PRO A 204 8.96 -10.62 -5.25
N TYR A 205 8.80 -9.35 -4.91
CA TYR A 205 7.50 -8.70 -5.00
C TYR A 205 7.08 -8.46 -6.47
N SER A 206 5.90 -8.92 -6.83
CA SER A 206 5.23 -8.67 -8.11
C SER A 206 3.73 -8.56 -7.89
N ASN A 207 3.08 -7.55 -8.48
CA ASN A 207 1.64 -7.40 -8.42
C ASN A 207 0.89 -8.55 -9.10
N ALA A 208 1.40 -9.00 -10.25
CA ALA A 208 0.80 -10.07 -11.03
C ALA A 208 0.86 -11.41 -10.26
N ASP A 209 2.03 -11.73 -9.69
CA ASP A 209 2.18 -12.95 -8.91
C ASP A 209 1.34 -12.89 -7.62
N SER A 210 1.37 -11.78 -6.88
CA SER A 210 0.53 -11.63 -5.67
C SER A 210 -0.96 -11.77 -5.99
N LEU A 211 -1.43 -11.22 -7.11
CA LEU A 211 -2.81 -11.38 -7.54
C LEU A 211 -3.13 -12.85 -7.85
N ALA A 212 -2.30 -13.52 -8.63
CA ALA A 212 -2.50 -14.93 -9.00
C ALA A 212 -2.51 -15.84 -7.76
N GLN A 213 -1.59 -15.63 -6.80
CA GLN A 213 -1.58 -16.36 -5.53
C GLN A 213 -2.85 -16.11 -4.72
N ALA A 214 -3.29 -14.86 -4.60
CA ALA A 214 -4.51 -14.53 -3.88
C ALA A 214 -5.76 -15.12 -4.56
N GLN A 215 -5.87 -15.02 -5.88
CA GLN A 215 -6.99 -15.59 -6.64
C GLN A 215 -7.08 -17.12 -6.52
N SER A 216 -5.95 -17.81 -6.42
CA SER A 216 -5.95 -19.26 -6.16
C SER A 216 -6.60 -19.67 -4.82
N MET A 217 -6.81 -18.69 -3.92
CA MET A 217 -7.49 -18.85 -2.63
C MET A 217 -8.91 -18.27 -2.62
N GLY A 218 -9.43 -17.80 -3.75
CA GLY A 218 -10.74 -17.19 -3.84
C GLY A 218 -10.78 -15.68 -3.59
N PHE A 219 -9.65 -14.98 -3.74
CA PHE A 219 -9.62 -13.50 -3.70
C PHE A 219 -10.48 -12.92 -4.81
N ARG A 220 -11.25 -11.90 -4.45
CA ARG A 220 -12.18 -11.20 -5.35
C ARG A 220 -11.73 -9.75 -5.54
N THR A 221 -11.97 -9.22 -6.74
CA THR A 221 -11.65 -7.84 -7.08
C THR A 221 -12.87 -6.93 -6.90
N LEU A 222 -12.72 -5.62 -7.06
CA LEU A 222 -13.87 -4.71 -7.03
C LEU A 222 -14.88 -5.01 -8.14
N SER A 223 -14.43 -5.50 -9.30
CA SER A 223 -15.29 -5.86 -10.41
C SER A 223 -16.22 -7.06 -10.15
N ASP A 224 -15.97 -7.81 -9.08
CA ASP A 224 -16.86 -8.89 -8.63
C ASP A 224 -18.05 -8.41 -7.79
N PHE A 225 -18.14 -7.08 -7.54
CA PHE A 225 -19.15 -6.44 -6.71
C PHE A 225 -19.65 -5.14 -7.35
N ASP A 226 -20.87 -4.71 -6.99
CA ASP A 226 -21.51 -3.51 -7.55
C ASP A 226 -21.38 -2.27 -6.63
N ASP A 227 -20.82 -2.43 -5.42
CA ASP A 227 -20.82 -1.38 -4.40
C ASP A 227 -19.86 -0.22 -4.69
N TRP A 228 -18.85 -0.43 -5.54
CA TRP A 228 -17.86 0.59 -5.83
C TRP A 228 -17.22 0.46 -7.22
N GLN A 229 -17.77 1.19 -8.18
CA GLN A 229 -17.14 1.39 -9.49
C GLN A 229 -16.09 2.50 -9.39
N ARG A 230 -14.90 2.14 -8.92
CA ARG A 230 -13.82 3.08 -8.58
C ARG A 230 -13.30 3.81 -9.81
N GLN A 231 -13.16 5.15 -9.69
CA GLN A 231 -12.56 6.03 -10.68
C GLN A 231 -11.12 6.39 -10.29
N GLY A 232 -10.33 6.88 -11.26
CA GLY A 232 -8.95 7.31 -10.99
C GLY A 232 -8.04 6.19 -10.51
N SER A 233 -8.21 4.98 -11.04
CA SER A 233 -7.41 3.80 -10.71
C SER A 233 -6.86 3.13 -11.95
N ALA A 234 -5.73 2.43 -11.81
CA ALA A 234 -5.11 1.64 -12.87
C ALA A 234 -5.54 0.16 -12.83
N ASP A 235 -6.18 -0.26 -11.76
CA ASP A 235 -6.61 -1.64 -11.51
C ASP A 235 -7.84 -1.67 -10.58
N ASP A 236 -8.40 -2.83 -10.35
CA ASP A 236 -9.56 -3.11 -9.50
C ASP A 236 -9.23 -4.01 -8.29
N PHE A 237 -7.95 -4.26 -8.03
CA PHE A 237 -7.48 -5.22 -7.02
C PHE A 237 -6.46 -4.68 -6.02
N THR A 238 -5.98 -3.43 -6.17
CA THR A 238 -5.11 -2.81 -5.18
C THR A 238 -5.86 -1.76 -4.37
N GLN A 239 -5.57 -1.65 -3.07
CA GLN A 239 -6.22 -0.68 -2.15
C GLN A 239 -7.76 -0.75 -2.25
N ILE A 240 -8.29 -1.94 -2.01
CA ILE A 240 -9.72 -2.23 -2.13
C ILE A 240 -10.43 -2.31 -0.77
N ASP A 241 -9.74 -2.05 0.31
CA ASP A 241 -10.22 -2.29 1.69
C ASP A 241 -11.32 -1.31 2.08
N SER A 242 -11.10 0.01 1.88
CA SER A 242 -12.06 1.05 2.20
C SER A 242 -12.03 2.22 1.22
N LYS A 243 -13.20 2.87 1.03
CA LYS A 243 -13.39 3.89 0.00
C LYS A 243 -12.59 5.16 0.29
N GLY A 244 -12.75 5.72 1.48
CA GLY A 244 -12.11 7.00 1.86
C GLY A 244 -10.58 6.93 1.94
N TYR A 245 -9.99 5.72 2.05
CA TYR A 245 -8.55 5.54 2.02
C TYR A 245 -7.90 6.07 0.72
N MET A 246 -8.62 5.99 -0.39
CA MET A 246 -8.13 6.47 -1.69
C MET A 246 -7.76 7.96 -1.69
N ILE A 247 -8.34 8.76 -0.80
CA ILE A 247 -8.00 10.19 -0.68
C ILE A 247 -6.55 10.39 -0.24
N GLN A 248 -6.01 9.52 0.63
CA GLN A 248 -4.59 9.55 1.00
C GLN A 248 -3.69 9.38 -0.24
N LEU A 249 -4.07 8.49 -1.14
CA LEU A 249 -3.29 8.21 -2.34
C LEU A 249 -3.43 9.35 -3.36
N TRP A 250 -4.67 9.87 -3.54
CA TRP A 250 -4.94 10.95 -4.47
C TRP A 250 -4.33 12.30 -4.05
N THR A 251 -4.23 12.60 -2.75
CA THR A 251 -3.59 13.84 -2.28
C THR A 251 -2.10 13.94 -2.65
N LYS A 252 -1.46 12.82 -3.00
CA LYS A 252 -0.11 12.81 -3.58
C LYS A 252 -0.08 13.51 -4.95
N PHE A 253 -1.15 13.36 -5.76
CA PHE A 253 -1.25 14.06 -7.04
C PHE A 253 -1.20 15.58 -6.85
N ILE A 254 -1.96 16.08 -5.89
CA ILE A 254 -2.00 17.51 -5.58
C ILE A 254 -0.63 18.05 -5.14
N LYS A 255 0.10 17.30 -4.35
CA LYS A 255 1.41 17.71 -3.82
C LYS A 255 2.57 17.44 -4.78
N PHE A 256 2.52 16.32 -5.49
CA PHE A 256 3.69 15.76 -6.20
C PHE A 256 3.43 15.47 -7.68
N GLY A 257 2.21 15.66 -8.18
CA GLY A 257 1.84 15.42 -9.58
C GLY A 257 1.69 13.95 -9.96
N PHE A 258 1.52 13.05 -8.99
CA PHE A 258 1.24 11.64 -9.22
C PHE A 258 0.40 11.04 -8.10
N GLN A 259 -0.36 10.00 -8.41
CA GLN A 259 -1.07 9.19 -7.42
C GLN A 259 -0.91 7.69 -7.71
N ARG A 260 -1.83 6.87 -7.21
CA ARG A 260 -1.79 5.42 -7.34
C ARG A 260 -1.77 4.92 -8.79
N VAL A 261 -2.42 5.62 -9.73
CA VAL A 261 -2.36 5.26 -11.16
C VAL A 261 -0.92 5.29 -11.65
N SER A 262 -0.18 6.37 -11.40
CA SER A 262 1.24 6.46 -11.75
C SER A 262 2.08 5.37 -11.07
N ASP A 263 1.85 5.12 -9.77
CA ASP A 263 2.58 4.08 -9.03
C ASP A 263 2.38 2.69 -9.66
N VAL A 264 1.13 2.33 -9.96
CA VAL A 264 0.76 1.01 -10.51
C VAL A 264 1.16 0.88 -11.98
N ALA A 265 0.83 1.87 -12.82
CA ALA A 265 1.15 1.84 -14.25
C ALA A 265 2.67 1.75 -14.49
N CYS A 266 3.46 2.56 -13.76
CA CYS A 266 4.93 2.48 -13.85
C CYS A 266 5.49 1.17 -13.29
N ARG A 267 4.83 0.54 -12.31
CA ARG A 267 5.18 -0.80 -11.83
C ARG A 267 4.89 -1.85 -12.91
N PHE A 268 3.75 -1.78 -13.57
CA PHE A 268 3.42 -2.67 -14.69
C PHE A 268 4.42 -2.55 -15.85
N VAL A 269 4.95 -1.35 -16.11
CA VAL A 269 6.08 -1.21 -17.07
C VAL A 269 7.33 -1.95 -16.56
N ARG A 270 7.65 -1.83 -15.27
CA ARG A 270 8.78 -2.58 -14.69
C ARG A 270 8.56 -4.09 -14.72
N GLU A 271 7.35 -4.56 -14.57
CA GLU A 271 6.97 -5.98 -14.62
C GLU A 271 6.83 -6.50 -16.06
N GLY A 272 6.88 -5.62 -17.07
CA GLY A 272 6.72 -5.98 -18.49
C GLY A 272 5.28 -6.22 -18.93
N VAL A 273 4.30 -5.80 -18.12
CA VAL A 273 2.86 -5.92 -18.40
C VAL A 273 2.37 -4.82 -19.34
N LEU A 274 2.90 -3.60 -19.17
CA LEU A 274 2.58 -2.44 -20.01
C LEU A 274 3.81 -1.90 -20.72
N THR A 275 3.60 -1.28 -21.90
CA THR A 275 4.61 -0.40 -22.48
C THR A 275 4.63 0.95 -21.74
N LYS A 276 5.71 1.71 -21.91
CA LYS A 276 5.81 3.07 -21.33
C LYS A 276 4.72 3.99 -21.88
N GLU A 277 4.39 3.86 -23.17
CA GLU A 277 3.37 4.63 -23.86
C GLU A 277 1.98 4.32 -23.31
N GLN A 278 1.65 3.05 -23.11
CA GLN A 278 0.39 2.62 -22.49
C GLN A 278 0.25 3.16 -21.05
N ALA A 279 1.32 3.07 -20.28
CA ALA A 279 1.34 3.63 -18.92
C ALA A 279 1.18 5.17 -18.94
N GLY A 280 1.85 5.85 -19.88
CA GLY A 280 1.73 7.31 -20.06
C GLY A 280 0.30 7.73 -20.40
N GLN A 281 -0.38 7.00 -21.28
CA GLN A 281 -1.78 7.27 -21.62
C GLN A 281 -2.70 7.05 -20.39
N MET A 282 -2.54 5.94 -19.69
CA MET A 282 -3.30 5.65 -18.46
C MET A 282 -3.13 6.74 -17.39
N ILE A 283 -1.90 7.23 -17.21
CA ILE A 283 -1.58 8.32 -16.29
C ILE A 283 -2.27 9.63 -16.73
N LYS A 284 -2.19 9.97 -18.01
CA LYS A 284 -2.84 11.15 -18.57
C LYS A 284 -4.35 11.13 -18.37
N ASP A 285 -4.97 9.99 -18.58
CA ASP A 285 -6.43 9.83 -18.54
C ASP A 285 -6.97 9.79 -17.10
N SER A 286 -6.25 9.18 -16.16
CA SER A 286 -6.82 8.78 -14.88
C SER A 286 -6.12 9.32 -13.63
N ASP A 287 -4.84 9.72 -13.68
CA ASP A 287 -4.05 10.05 -12.47
C ASP A 287 -4.53 11.32 -11.74
N TRP A 288 -5.25 12.19 -12.44
CA TRP A 288 -5.82 13.42 -11.89
C TRP A 288 -7.19 13.23 -11.22
N ILE A 289 -7.87 12.11 -11.46
CA ILE A 289 -9.25 11.89 -11.03
C ILE A 289 -9.29 11.58 -9.52
N CYS A 290 -10.01 12.40 -8.77
CA CYS A 290 -10.44 12.08 -7.41
C CYS A 290 -11.71 11.25 -7.49
N ASP A 291 -11.70 10.02 -6.97
CA ASP A 291 -12.90 9.18 -6.95
C ASP A 291 -14.03 9.88 -6.17
N PRO A 292 -15.22 10.08 -6.77
CA PRO A 292 -16.30 10.83 -6.14
C PRO A 292 -16.86 10.14 -4.88
N LEU A 293 -16.95 8.79 -4.90
CA LEU A 293 -17.42 8.03 -3.73
C LEU A 293 -16.40 8.07 -2.59
N ALA A 294 -15.11 7.96 -2.92
CA ALA A 294 -14.04 8.11 -1.94
C ALA A 294 -14.03 9.52 -1.32
N LYS A 295 -14.19 10.59 -2.12
CA LYS A 295 -14.30 11.97 -1.63
C LYS A 295 -15.47 12.13 -0.68
N LYS A 296 -16.66 11.68 -1.08
CA LYS A 296 -17.87 11.75 -0.26
C LYS A 296 -17.70 10.99 1.06
N ASP A 297 -17.18 9.78 1.00
CA ASP A 297 -16.96 8.94 2.18
C ASP A 297 -15.91 9.55 3.12
N PHE A 298 -14.82 10.08 2.59
CA PHE A 298 -13.81 10.79 3.35
C PHE A 298 -14.39 12.00 4.09
N CYS A 299 -15.13 12.87 3.39
CA CYS A 299 -15.76 14.04 3.97
C CYS A 299 -16.74 13.66 5.09
N ARG A 300 -17.55 12.61 4.87
CA ARG A 300 -18.45 12.04 5.88
C ARG A 300 -17.69 11.59 7.13
N ALA A 301 -16.65 10.78 6.91
CA ALA A 301 -15.90 10.13 7.99
C ALA A 301 -15.20 11.15 8.91
N ILE A 302 -14.62 12.19 8.35
CA ILE A 302 -13.94 13.23 9.13
C ILE A 302 -14.80 14.46 9.43
N LYS A 303 -16.09 14.43 9.06
CA LYS A 303 -17.08 15.48 9.34
C LYS A 303 -16.67 16.85 8.80
N ILE A 304 -16.36 16.91 7.51
CA ILE A 304 -16.15 18.15 6.75
C ILE A 304 -17.09 18.21 5.55
N THR A 305 -17.30 19.40 5.04
CA THR A 305 -18.01 19.61 3.77
C THR A 305 -17.08 19.37 2.59
N GLU A 306 -17.65 19.05 1.42
CA GLU A 306 -16.87 18.95 0.18
C GLU A 306 -16.25 20.30 -0.20
N LYS A 307 -16.86 21.42 0.18
CA LYS A 307 -16.29 22.76 -0.01
C LYS A 307 -15.01 22.94 0.81
N GLU A 308 -15.02 22.59 2.11
CA GLU A 308 -13.81 22.62 2.95
C GLU A 308 -12.70 21.69 2.42
N PHE A 309 -13.10 20.53 1.85
CA PHE A 309 -12.19 19.64 1.17
C PHE A 309 -11.53 20.33 -0.01
N ASP A 310 -12.32 20.89 -0.95
CA ASP A 310 -11.82 21.52 -2.18
C ASP A 310 -10.94 22.75 -1.89
N GLU A 311 -11.33 23.59 -0.93
CA GLU A 311 -10.53 24.74 -0.48
C GLU A 311 -9.17 24.28 0.10
N THR A 312 -9.15 23.15 0.81
CA THR A 312 -7.90 22.58 1.34
C THR A 312 -7.03 22.06 0.21
N ILE A 313 -7.60 21.35 -0.75
CA ILE A 313 -6.90 20.88 -1.95
C ILE A 313 -6.25 22.04 -2.70
N ASP A 314 -7.01 23.12 -2.94
CA ASP A 314 -6.51 24.31 -3.64
C ASP A 314 -5.35 24.97 -2.90
N LYS A 315 -5.40 25.02 -1.57
CA LYS A 315 -4.34 25.57 -0.74
C LYS A 315 -3.00 24.81 -0.86
N PHE A 316 -3.07 23.50 -1.05
CA PHE A 316 -1.87 22.63 -1.10
C PHE A 316 -1.43 22.27 -2.51
N ALA A 317 -2.17 22.70 -3.55
CA ALA A 317 -1.85 22.36 -4.92
C ALA A 317 -0.47 22.92 -5.32
N ASN A 318 0.40 22.04 -5.81
CA ASN A 318 1.73 22.43 -6.28
C ASN A 318 1.63 23.07 -7.66
N THR A 319 1.47 24.41 -7.67
CA THR A 319 1.32 25.19 -8.90
C THR A 319 2.58 25.25 -9.76
N ASP A 320 3.73 24.76 -9.32
CA ASP A 320 4.90 24.60 -10.19
C ASP A 320 4.67 23.53 -11.27
N ILE A 321 3.93 22.48 -10.92
CA ILE A 321 3.69 21.31 -11.78
C ILE A 321 2.24 21.13 -12.20
N LEU A 322 1.29 21.74 -11.48
CA LEU A 322 -0.15 21.63 -11.73
C LEU A 322 -0.74 22.94 -12.21
N VAL A 323 -1.85 22.83 -12.96
CA VAL A 323 -2.72 23.94 -13.39
C VAL A 323 -4.17 23.45 -13.41
N LYS A 324 -5.12 24.35 -13.16
CA LYS A 324 -6.55 24.03 -13.33
C LYS A 324 -6.91 24.08 -14.82
N ASP A 325 -7.63 23.07 -15.28
CA ASP A 325 -8.24 23.07 -16.62
C ASP A 325 -9.52 23.94 -16.65
N ALA A 326 -10.17 24.03 -17.81
CA ALA A 326 -11.39 24.81 -18.00
C ALA A 326 -12.57 24.35 -17.12
N ASN A 327 -12.53 23.12 -16.63
CA ASN A 327 -13.54 22.54 -15.74
C ASN A 327 -13.19 22.67 -14.24
N GLY A 328 -12.04 23.33 -13.94
CA GLY A 328 -11.57 23.51 -12.58
C GLY A 328 -10.82 22.32 -11.98
N HIS A 329 -10.50 21.29 -12.76
CA HIS A 329 -9.73 20.15 -12.29
C HIS A 329 -8.24 20.43 -12.34
N TRP A 330 -7.52 20.01 -11.30
CA TRP A 330 -6.05 20.05 -11.31
C TRP A 330 -5.47 19.03 -12.28
N ARG A 331 -4.62 19.49 -13.20
CA ARG A 331 -3.96 18.69 -14.23
C ARG A 331 -2.46 18.94 -14.21
N ARG A 332 -1.67 17.93 -14.55
CA ARG A 332 -0.23 18.13 -14.77
C ARG A 332 0.00 18.92 -16.04
N LYS A 333 0.88 19.94 -15.96
CA LYS A 333 1.19 20.84 -17.07
C LYS A 333 1.77 20.17 -18.31
N ASP A 334 2.49 19.05 -18.12
CA ASP A 334 3.11 18.27 -19.21
C ASP A 334 2.17 17.27 -19.86
N LEU A 335 0.94 17.12 -19.37
CA LEU A 335 -0.04 16.15 -19.88
C LEU A 335 -1.33 16.78 -20.44
N ILE A 336 -1.40 18.11 -20.48
CA ILE A 336 -2.54 18.84 -21.05
C ILE A 336 -2.47 18.83 -22.56
#